data_f3aad874d6ba359bcbb444c2953f0af2
#
_entry.id   f3aad874d6ba359bcbb444c2953f0af2
#
_cell.length_a   1.000
_cell.length_b   1.000
_cell.length_c   1.000
_cell.angle_alpha   90.00
_cell.angle_beta   90.00
_cell.angle_gamma   90.00
#
_symmetry.space_group_name_H-M   'P 1'
#
loop_
_entity.id
_entity.type
_entity.pdbx_description
1 polymer ?
#
loop_
_entity_poly.entity_id
_entity_poly.type
_entity_poly.pdbx_seq_one_letter_code
_entity_poly.pdbx_strand_id
1 'polypeptide(L)'
;MTAVADKQKQRAYELDFLRGFALIMMIFMHSAWDIRYEYGVDTFGFLEADWFWAIVHPFFIVIFVGVSGICCTFSKNNLFRGLKLLGVAAGLALATWLITTYLKIYCLIIFNVLAMLAVSILLYSLIEKLEKTAKADPKLVNALIGMAGAFFAALGSKLEWLDYSTDNLIFLPVGFKMNSMPYMADYMPLLPWLGVFLIGCLIGRVCYSERRSLLPAKNKTAKAITAPVEFVGRHSLIIYLVHQPIVYGIMYLIFMLIRRG
;
A
#
# COMPACT_ATOMS: atom_id res chain seq x y z
N MET A 1 -17.16 24.60 39.38
CA MET A 1 -17.19 24.81 37.92
C MET A 1 -16.08 24.00 37.33
N THR A 2 -16.38 22.76 36.99
CA THR A 2 -15.44 21.81 36.42
C THR A 2 -15.34 22.09 34.92
N ALA A 3 -14.14 22.47 34.47
CA ALA A 3 -13.80 22.58 33.07
C ALA A 3 -14.03 21.22 32.41
N VAL A 4 -15.08 21.09 31.63
CA VAL A 4 -15.27 20.05 30.67
C VAL A 4 -14.16 20.28 29.61
N ALA A 5 -13.01 19.65 29.81
CA ALA A 5 -11.96 19.66 28.84
C ALA A 5 -12.54 19.10 27.54
N ASP A 6 -12.61 19.95 26.54
CA ASP A 6 -12.97 19.64 25.17
C ASP A 6 -12.01 18.52 24.69
N LYS A 7 -12.48 17.26 24.78
CA LYS A 7 -11.80 16.10 24.23
C LYS A 7 -11.94 16.19 22.72
N GLN A 8 -11.24 17.16 22.11
CA GLN A 8 -10.98 17.10 20.68
C GLN A 8 -10.51 15.70 20.36
N LYS A 9 -11.29 15.02 19.55
CA LYS A 9 -11.02 13.66 19.06
C LYS A 9 -9.63 13.64 18.45
N GLN A 10 -8.61 13.29 19.25
CA GLN A 10 -7.22 13.28 18.77
C GLN A 10 -7.12 12.27 17.64
N ARG A 11 -6.89 12.78 16.43
CA ARG A 11 -6.61 11.95 15.25
C ARG A 11 -5.43 11.02 15.56
N ALA A 12 -5.51 9.78 15.11
CA ALA A 12 -4.43 8.81 15.23
C ALA A 12 -3.24 9.21 14.32
N TYR A 13 -2.43 10.16 14.80
CA TYR A 13 -1.32 10.76 14.06
C TYR A 13 -0.20 9.75 13.76
N GLU A 14 -0.06 8.73 14.62
CA GLU A 14 0.90 7.63 14.40
C GLU A 14 0.59 6.86 13.12
N LEU A 15 -0.68 6.72 12.74
CA LEU A 15 -1.06 6.06 11.49
C LEU A 15 -0.74 6.93 10.27
N ASP A 16 -0.93 8.25 10.38
CA ASP A 16 -0.51 9.18 9.32
C ASP A 16 1.02 9.17 9.18
N PHE A 17 1.76 9.15 10.31
CA PHE A 17 3.21 9.08 10.31
C PHE A 17 3.72 7.78 9.67
N LEU A 18 3.23 6.62 10.12
CA LEU A 18 3.65 5.32 9.59
C LEU A 18 3.37 5.20 8.08
N ARG A 19 2.20 5.66 7.63
CA ARG A 19 1.87 5.67 6.20
C ARG A 19 2.78 6.60 5.41
N GLY A 20 3.08 7.79 5.92
CA GLY A 20 3.98 8.75 5.29
C GLY A 20 5.40 8.23 5.23
N PHE A 21 5.89 7.62 6.30
CA PHE A 21 7.19 6.99 6.35
C PHE A 21 7.33 5.86 5.32
N ALA A 22 6.37 4.94 5.28
CA ALA A 22 6.38 3.85 4.30
C ALA A 22 6.36 4.38 2.85
N LEU A 23 5.58 5.43 2.58
CA LEU A 23 5.51 6.05 1.26
C LEU A 23 6.82 6.77 0.87
N ILE A 24 7.46 7.46 1.80
CA ILE A 24 8.78 8.09 1.56
C ILE A 24 9.82 7.02 1.24
N MET A 25 9.82 5.90 1.98
CA MET A 25 10.74 4.79 1.70
C MET A 25 10.46 4.14 0.35
N MET A 26 9.19 4.01 -0.05
CA MET A 26 8.82 3.53 -1.38
C MET A 26 9.36 4.47 -2.49
N ILE A 27 9.19 5.78 -2.35
CA ILE A 27 9.72 6.77 -3.31
C ILE A 27 11.24 6.66 -3.40
N PHE A 28 11.92 6.57 -2.24
CA PHE A 28 13.37 6.36 -2.19
C PHE A 28 13.80 5.09 -2.94
N MET A 29 13.06 4.00 -2.75
CA MET A 29 13.33 2.72 -3.39
C MET A 29 13.18 2.77 -4.91
N HIS A 30 12.09 3.36 -5.40
CA HIS A 30 11.91 3.55 -6.84
C HIS A 30 13.00 4.45 -7.42
N SER A 31 13.36 5.52 -6.71
CA SER A 31 14.46 6.40 -7.13
C SER A 31 15.81 5.68 -7.21
N ALA A 32 16.12 4.86 -6.19
CA ALA A 32 17.36 4.08 -6.17
C ALA A 32 17.40 3.04 -7.30
N TRP A 33 16.25 2.38 -7.57
CA TRP A 33 16.10 1.44 -8.66
C TRP A 33 16.33 2.10 -10.01
N ASP A 34 15.66 3.22 -10.27
CA ASP A 34 15.77 3.96 -11.53
C ASP A 34 17.23 4.41 -11.76
N ILE A 35 17.90 4.99 -10.75
CA ILE A 35 19.30 5.43 -10.86
C ILE A 35 20.21 4.26 -11.22
N ARG A 36 20.04 3.11 -10.57
CA ARG A 36 20.91 1.96 -10.79
C ARG A 36 20.65 1.27 -12.13
N TYR A 37 19.40 0.94 -12.42
CA TYR A 37 19.06 0.05 -13.53
C TYR A 37 18.65 0.80 -14.80
N GLU A 38 17.97 1.94 -14.70
CA GLU A 38 17.57 2.72 -15.89
C GLU A 38 18.68 3.65 -16.36
N TYR A 39 19.40 4.27 -15.42
CA TYR A 39 20.50 5.20 -15.76
C TYR A 39 21.89 4.55 -15.70
N GLY A 40 22.02 3.33 -15.19
CA GLY A 40 23.26 2.57 -15.18
C GLY A 40 24.35 3.09 -14.26
N VAL A 41 23.97 3.84 -13.19
CA VAL A 41 24.92 4.37 -12.21
C VAL A 41 25.23 3.30 -11.17
N ASP A 42 26.49 2.93 -11.00
CA ASP A 42 26.89 1.91 -10.02
C ASP A 42 26.84 2.44 -8.58
N THR A 43 25.62 2.57 -8.07
CA THR A 43 25.29 3.00 -6.72
C THR A 43 24.20 2.10 -6.14
N PHE A 44 23.86 2.26 -4.85
CA PHE A 44 22.81 1.49 -4.18
C PHE A 44 22.98 -0.03 -4.25
N GLY A 45 24.21 -0.54 -4.03
CA GLY A 45 24.52 -1.97 -4.06
C GLY A 45 23.67 -2.85 -3.15
N PHE A 46 22.99 -2.26 -2.14
CA PHE A 46 22.05 -3.00 -1.29
C PHE A 46 20.84 -3.57 -2.07
N LEU A 47 20.54 -3.03 -3.27
CA LEU A 47 19.48 -3.56 -4.15
C LEU A 47 19.79 -4.96 -4.69
N GLU A 48 21.03 -5.41 -4.62
CA GLU A 48 21.45 -6.77 -5.01
C GLU A 48 21.49 -7.73 -3.83
N ALA A 49 21.25 -7.23 -2.60
CA ALA A 49 21.36 -8.03 -1.40
C ALA A 49 20.05 -8.76 -1.08
N ASP A 50 20.09 -10.08 -0.93
CA ASP A 50 18.92 -10.92 -0.61
C ASP A 50 18.21 -10.48 0.67
N TRP A 51 18.97 -10.09 1.71
CA TRP A 51 18.39 -9.61 2.97
C TRP A 51 17.50 -8.39 2.80
N PHE A 52 17.81 -7.54 1.83
CA PHE A 52 17.05 -6.34 1.55
C PHE A 52 15.65 -6.70 1.03
N TRP A 53 15.56 -7.59 0.04
CA TRP A 53 14.30 -8.05 -0.54
C TRP A 53 13.52 -8.97 0.38
N ALA A 54 14.22 -9.75 1.22
CA ALA A 54 13.57 -10.66 2.17
C ALA A 54 13.00 -9.95 3.41
N ILE A 55 13.60 -8.84 3.86
CA ILE A 55 13.25 -8.22 5.15
C ILE A 55 12.83 -6.76 4.98
N VAL A 56 13.69 -5.91 4.41
CA VAL A 56 13.50 -4.45 4.43
C VAL A 56 12.38 -4.01 3.51
N HIS A 57 12.38 -4.49 2.28
CA HIS A 57 11.35 -4.14 1.30
C HIS A 57 9.95 -4.58 1.77
N PRO A 58 9.71 -5.86 2.18
CA PRO A 58 8.41 -6.28 2.70
C PRO A 58 7.99 -5.54 3.97
N PHE A 59 8.93 -5.14 4.83
CA PHE A 59 8.63 -4.40 6.05
C PHE A 59 7.87 -3.09 5.78
N PHE A 60 8.30 -2.30 4.80
CA PHE A 60 7.60 -1.06 4.45
C PHE A 60 6.23 -1.32 3.83
N ILE A 61 6.11 -2.39 3.04
CA ILE A 61 4.82 -2.79 2.47
C ILE A 61 3.85 -3.22 3.57
N VAL A 62 4.31 -4.03 4.54
CA VAL A 62 3.52 -4.44 5.72
C VAL A 62 2.99 -3.22 6.48
N ILE A 63 3.82 -2.20 6.70
CA ILE A 63 3.39 -0.96 7.36
C ILE A 63 2.31 -0.27 6.53
N PHE A 64 2.54 -0.06 5.24
CA PHE A 64 1.62 0.68 4.38
C PHE A 64 0.27 -0.01 4.24
N VAL A 65 0.28 -1.32 3.99
CA VAL A 65 -0.92 -2.15 3.81
C VAL A 65 -1.65 -2.34 5.14
N GLY A 66 -0.92 -2.64 6.22
CA GLY A 66 -1.48 -2.82 7.56
C GLY A 66 -2.16 -1.55 8.08
N VAL A 67 -1.50 -0.39 7.96
CA VAL A 67 -2.10 0.91 8.31
C VAL A 67 -3.32 1.21 7.44
N SER A 68 -3.31 0.81 6.17
CA SER A 68 -4.47 0.97 5.29
C SER A 68 -5.66 0.12 5.76
N GLY A 69 -5.40 -1.09 6.26
CA GLY A 69 -6.40 -1.96 6.91
C GLY A 69 -6.96 -1.32 8.19
N ILE A 70 -6.10 -0.81 9.09
CA ILE A 70 -6.54 -0.09 10.30
C ILE A 70 -7.46 1.07 9.92
N CYS A 71 -7.05 1.91 8.98
CA CYS A 71 -7.82 3.07 8.56
C CYS A 71 -9.12 2.71 7.81
N CYS A 72 -9.24 1.48 7.29
CA CYS A 72 -10.46 0.98 6.70
C CYS A 72 -11.59 0.91 7.74
N THR A 73 -11.27 0.53 8.98
CA THR A 73 -12.25 0.45 10.07
C THR A 73 -12.80 1.83 10.52
N PHE A 74 -12.13 2.93 10.14
CA PHE A 74 -12.58 4.28 10.45
C PHE A 74 -13.56 4.83 9.41
N SER A 75 -13.65 4.22 8.26
CA SER A 75 -14.48 4.66 7.14
C SER A 75 -15.97 4.44 7.43
N LYS A 76 -16.78 5.39 6.99
CA LYS A 76 -18.25 5.25 7.06
C LYS A 76 -18.83 4.44 5.91
N ASN A 77 -18.13 4.40 4.76
CA ASN A 77 -18.59 3.72 3.56
C ASN A 77 -17.38 3.13 2.81
N ASN A 78 -17.04 1.89 3.16
CA ASN A 78 -15.94 1.17 2.55
C ASN A 78 -16.25 0.72 1.11
N LEU A 79 -17.52 0.46 0.79
CA LEU A 79 -17.91 0.12 -0.59
C LEU A 79 -17.56 1.25 -1.55
N PHE A 80 -18.01 2.48 -1.26
CA PHE A 80 -17.72 3.64 -2.11
C PHE A 80 -16.22 3.95 -2.18
N ARG A 81 -15.52 3.83 -1.04
CA ARG A 81 -14.06 4.03 -0.97
C ARG A 81 -13.31 3.01 -1.83
N GLY A 82 -13.69 1.73 -1.76
CA GLY A 82 -13.11 0.65 -2.55
C GLY A 82 -13.37 0.84 -4.05
N LEU A 83 -14.60 1.15 -4.44
CA LEU A 83 -14.96 1.43 -5.84
C LEU A 83 -14.22 2.65 -6.39
N LYS A 84 -14.12 3.74 -5.62
CA LYS A 84 -13.35 4.93 -6.02
C LYS A 84 -11.88 4.58 -6.25
N LEU A 85 -11.27 3.82 -5.35
CA LEU A 85 -9.88 3.42 -5.46
C LEU A 85 -9.66 2.46 -6.64
N LEU A 86 -10.61 1.55 -6.88
CA LEU A 86 -10.58 0.67 -8.06
C LEU A 86 -10.65 1.46 -9.37
N GLY A 87 -11.51 2.48 -9.42
CA GLY A 87 -11.57 3.40 -10.56
C GLY A 87 -10.26 4.14 -10.81
N VAL A 88 -9.58 4.60 -9.74
CA VAL A 88 -8.25 5.23 -9.85
C VAL A 88 -7.22 4.22 -10.35
N ALA A 89 -7.21 2.99 -9.83
CA ALA A 89 -6.30 1.94 -10.28
C ALA A 89 -6.52 1.56 -11.75
N ALA A 90 -7.78 1.43 -12.18
CA ALA A 90 -8.14 1.17 -13.57
C ALA A 90 -7.73 2.33 -14.50
N GLY A 91 -7.91 3.58 -14.05
CA GLY A 91 -7.45 4.76 -14.78
C GLY A 91 -5.93 4.78 -14.96
N LEU A 92 -5.17 4.42 -13.92
CA LEU A 92 -3.71 4.29 -13.98
C LEU A 92 -3.29 3.16 -14.94
N ALA A 93 -3.94 2.00 -14.86
CA ALA A 93 -3.67 0.88 -15.77
C ALA A 93 -3.93 1.26 -17.23
N LEU A 94 -5.04 1.94 -17.52
CA LEU A 94 -5.36 2.43 -18.85
C LEU A 94 -4.33 3.47 -19.35
N ALA A 95 -3.96 4.43 -18.50
CA ALA A 95 -2.98 5.47 -18.84
C ALA A 95 -1.61 4.85 -19.18
N THR A 96 -1.10 3.93 -18.33
CA THR A 96 0.18 3.27 -18.55
C THR A 96 0.15 2.32 -19.76
N TRP A 97 -0.98 1.66 -20.02
CA TRP A 97 -1.18 0.88 -21.24
C TRP A 97 -1.10 1.74 -22.50
N LEU A 98 -1.78 2.90 -22.51
CA LEU A 98 -1.72 3.86 -23.63
C LEU A 98 -0.29 4.37 -23.85
N ILE A 99 0.40 4.77 -22.79
CA ILE A 99 1.80 5.24 -22.85
C ILE A 99 2.70 4.14 -23.43
N THR A 100 2.60 2.92 -22.92
CA THR A 100 3.41 1.80 -23.37
C THR A 100 3.13 1.46 -24.84
N THR A 101 1.86 1.50 -25.27
CA THR A 101 1.46 1.13 -26.63
C THR A 101 1.83 2.19 -27.66
N TYR A 102 1.52 3.45 -27.39
CA TYR A 102 1.66 4.54 -28.36
C TYR A 102 2.99 5.28 -28.28
N LEU A 103 3.50 5.53 -27.07
CA LEU A 103 4.76 6.23 -26.87
C LEU A 103 5.98 5.29 -26.79
N LYS A 104 5.75 3.97 -26.75
CA LYS A 104 6.80 2.93 -26.60
C LYS A 104 7.66 3.10 -25.35
N ILE A 105 7.12 3.72 -24.30
CA ILE A 105 7.73 3.81 -22.98
C ILE A 105 7.19 2.64 -22.14
N TYR A 106 8.06 1.71 -21.76
CA TYR A 106 7.67 0.51 -21.02
C TYR A 106 7.40 0.83 -19.54
N CYS A 107 6.15 1.24 -19.24
CA CYS A 107 5.69 1.58 -17.89
C CYS A 107 4.35 0.92 -17.52
N LEU A 108 4.05 -0.22 -18.13
CA LEU A 108 2.77 -0.92 -17.95
C LEU A 108 2.53 -1.28 -16.47
N ILE A 109 1.35 -0.93 -15.95
CA ILE A 109 0.88 -1.26 -14.60
C ILE A 109 -0.53 -1.84 -14.72
N ILE A 110 -0.70 -3.14 -14.54
CA ILE A 110 -2.02 -3.80 -14.61
C ILE A 110 -2.61 -3.96 -13.22
N PHE A 111 -1.84 -4.53 -12.29
CA PHE A 111 -2.29 -4.80 -10.93
C PHE A 111 -1.22 -4.39 -9.93
N ASN A 112 -1.47 -3.30 -9.22
CA ASN A 112 -0.54 -2.67 -8.28
C ASN A 112 -1.14 -2.56 -6.87
N VAL A 113 -0.44 -1.89 -5.96
CA VAL A 113 -0.89 -1.67 -4.58
C VAL A 113 -2.27 -1.00 -4.50
N LEU A 114 -2.63 -0.10 -5.44
CA LEU A 114 -3.95 0.54 -5.43
C LEU A 114 -5.06 -0.44 -5.78
N ALA A 115 -4.85 -1.29 -6.80
CA ALA A 115 -5.77 -2.33 -7.20
C ALA A 115 -5.93 -3.38 -6.07
N MET A 116 -4.81 -3.82 -5.49
CA MET A 116 -4.78 -4.74 -4.35
C MET A 116 -5.54 -4.16 -3.15
N LEU A 117 -5.30 -2.90 -2.77
CA LEU A 117 -6.02 -2.24 -1.67
C LEU A 117 -7.50 -2.04 -2.01
N ALA A 118 -7.85 -1.71 -3.25
CA ALA A 118 -9.24 -1.55 -3.67
C ALA A 118 -10.02 -2.85 -3.47
N VAL A 119 -9.49 -3.98 -3.97
CA VAL A 119 -10.09 -5.29 -3.80
C VAL A 119 -10.17 -5.66 -2.32
N SER A 120 -9.11 -5.44 -1.54
CA SER A 120 -9.09 -5.72 -0.10
C SER A 120 -10.15 -4.91 0.68
N ILE A 121 -10.33 -3.62 0.35
CA ILE A 121 -11.36 -2.76 0.94
C ILE A 121 -12.76 -3.24 0.57
N LEU A 122 -12.98 -3.68 -0.69
CA LEU A 122 -14.27 -4.21 -1.13
C LEU A 122 -14.61 -5.52 -0.42
N LEU A 123 -13.63 -6.43 -0.26
CA LEU A 123 -13.81 -7.67 0.50
C LEU A 123 -14.14 -7.37 1.98
N TYR A 124 -13.43 -6.42 2.60
CA TYR A 124 -13.76 -6.01 3.96
C TYR A 124 -15.14 -5.35 4.07
N SER A 125 -15.55 -4.57 3.09
CA SER A 125 -16.91 -4.01 3.01
C SER A 125 -17.98 -5.09 2.94
N LEU A 126 -17.70 -6.19 2.25
CA LEU A 126 -18.59 -7.35 2.22
C LEU A 126 -18.68 -8.01 3.59
N ILE A 127 -17.56 -8.19 4.29
CA ILE A 127 -17.53 -8.72 5.67
C ILE A 127 -18.37 -7.84 6.59
N GLU A 128 -18.21 -6.50 6.55
CA GLU A 128 -19.02 -5.58 7.35
C GLU A 128 -20.53 -5.68 7.04
N LYS A 129 -20.88 -5.86 5.77
CA LYS A 129 -22.28 -6.05 5.35
C LYS A 129 -22.84 -7.37 5.88
N LEU A 130 -22.10 -8.46 5.76
CA LEU A 130 -22.51 -9.78 6.27
C LEU A 130 -22.65 -9.78 7.79
N GLU A 131 -21.70 -9.19 8.52
CA GLU A 131 -21.75 -9.02 9.97
C GLU A 131 -23.04 -8.32 10.42
N LYS A 132 -23.38 -7.20 9.77
CA LYS A 132 -24.60 -6.45 10.07
C LYS A 132 -25.87 -7.20 9.72
N THR A 133 -25.91 -7.88 8.56
CA THR A 133 -27.10 -8.61 8.10
C THR A 133 -27.37 -9.85 8.95
N ALA A 134 -26.31 -10.59 9.29
CA ALA A 134 -26.40 -11.78 10.13
C ALA A 134 -26.50 -11.45 11.63
N LYS A 135 -26.36 -10.19 12.02
CA LYS A 135 -26.26 -9.78 13.44
C LYS A 135 -25.22 -10.60 14.20
N ALA A 136 -24.10 -10.90 13.55
CA ALA A 136 -23.08 -11.79 14.10
C ALA A 136 -22.36 -11.15 15.30
N ASP A 137 -21.90 -11.97 16.25
CA ASP A 137 -21.10 -11.50 17.38
C ASP A 137 -19.78 -10.86 16.86
N PRO A 138 -19.49 -9.61 17.21
CA PRO A 138 -18.25 -8.94 16.81
C PRO A 138 -16.98 -9.68 17.21
N LYS A 139 -16.99 -10.42 18.33
CA LYS A 139 -15.84 -11.24 18.76
C LYS A 139 -15.59 -12.39 17.79
N LEU A 140 -16.65 -13.07 17.36
CA LEU A 140 -16.55 -14.14 16.36
C LEU A 140 -16.05 -13.60 15.03
N VAL A 141 -16.58 -12.45 14.57
CA VAL A 141 -16.14 -11.82 13.32
C VAL A 141 -14.67 -11.40 13.41
N ASN A 142 -14.21 -10.85 14.54
CA ASN A 142 -12.81 -10.51 14.76
C ASN A 142 -11.91 -11.75 14.71
N ALA A 143 -12.33 -12.86 15.31
CA ALA A 143 -11.60 -14.12 15.24
C ALA A 143 -11.50 -14.64 13.79
N LEU A 144 -12.59 -14.60 13.03
CA LEU A 144 -12.61 -15.01 11.63
C LEU A 144 -11.72 -14.12 10.75
N ILE A 145 -11.74 -12.79 10.96
CA ILE A 145 -10.85 -11.84 10.25
C ILE A 145 -9.38 -12.17 10.57
N GLY A 146 -9.05 -12.44 11.84
CA GLY A 146 -7.69 -12.80 12.25
C GLY A 146 -7.22 -14.12 11.63
N MET A 147 -8.07 -15.15 11.66
CA MET A 147 -7.77 -16.45 11.06
C MET A 147 -7.61 -16.33 9.54
N ALA A 148 -8.51 -15.63 8.86
CA ALA A 148 -8.43 -15.38 7.42
C ALA A 148 -7.17 -14.57 7.08
N GLY A 149 -6.83 -13.55 7.89
CA GLY A 149 -5.62 -12.76 7.74
C GLY A 149 -4.35 -13.61 7.82
N ALA A 150 -4.23 -14.44 8.86
CA ALA A 150 -3.10 -15.36 9.02
C ALA A 150 -3.04 -16.40 7.89
N PHE A 151 -4.19 -16.96 7.51
CA PHE A 151 -4.28 -17.95 6.43
C PHE A 151 -3.82 -17.36 5.09
N PHE A 152 -4.32 -16.20 4.68
CA PHE A 152 -3.94 -15.58 3.40
C PHE A 152 -2.49 -15.10 3.39
N ALA A 153 -1.96 -14.63 4.52
CA ALA A 153 -0.55 -14.29 4.64
C ALA A 153 0.33 -15.54 4.46
N ALA A 154 0.00 -16.64 5.14
CA ALA A 154 0.72 -17.91 5.02
C ALA A 154 0.56 -18.54 3.63
N LEU A 155 -0.65 -18.50 3.05
CA LEU A 155 -0.90 -19.03 1.70
C LEU A 155 -0.07 -18.29 0.65
N GLY A 156 -0.03 -16.95 0.72
CA GLY A 156 0.74 -16.14 -0.22
C GLY A 156 2.23 -16.46 -0.20
N SER A 157 2.82 -16.66 0.98
CA SER A 157 4.22 -17.06 1.11
C SER A 157 4.50 -18.45 0.54
N LYS A 158 3.48 -19.30 0.36
CA LYS A 158 3.61 -20.64 -0.22
C LYS A 158 3.36 -20.67 -1.72
N LEU A 159 2.65 -19.68 -2.28
CA LEU A 159 2.38 -19.63 -3.72
C LEU A 159 3.67 -19.57 -4.56
N GLU A 160 4.70 -18.90 -4.07
CA GLU A 160 6.01 -18.83 -4.73
C GLU A 160 6.72 -20.19 -4.82
N TRP A 161 6.39 -21.12 -3.90
CA TRP A 161 6.96 -22.47 -3.84
C TRP A 161 6.17 -23.51 -4.65
N LEU A 162 4.97 -23.12 -5.14
CA LEU A 162 4.20 -23.99 -6.01
C LEU A 162 4.84 -24.02 -7.40
N ASP A 163 5.21 -25.20 -7.83
CA ASP A 163 5.70 -25.44 -9.21
C ASP A 163 4.51 -25.48 -10.20
N TYR A 164 3.69 -24.45 -10.14
CA TYR A 164 2.52 -24.25 -10.99
C TYR A 164 2.58 -22.87 -11.63
N SER A 165 2.54 -22.85 -12.95
CA SER A 165 2.45 -21.63 -13.73
C SER A 165 1.27 -21.71 -14.72
N THR A 166 0.72 -20.56 -15.07
CA THR A 166 -0.46 -20.48 -15.94
C THR A 166 -0.33 -19.31 -16.91
N ASP A 167 -1.03 -19.38 -18.04
CA ASP A 167 -1.18 -18.26 -18.99
C ASP A 167 -2.49 -17.50 -18.79
N ASN A 168 -3.33 -17.95 -17.85
CA ASN A 168 -4.61 -17.30 -17.59
C ASN A 168 -4.46 -16.06 -16.70
N LEU A 169 -4.61 -14.88 -17.30
CA LEU A 169 -4.49 -13.57 -16.63
C LEU A 169 -5.44 -13.37 -15.45
N ILE A 170 -6.51 -14.19 -15.31
CA ILE A 170 -7.42 -14.13 -14.15
C ILE A 170 -6.67 -14.44 -12.84
N PHE A 171 -5.62 -15.25 -12.89
CA PHE A 171 -4.82 -15.61 -11.73
C PHE A 171 -3.71 -14.58 -11.40
N LEU A 172 -3.45 -13.62 -12.29
CA LEU A 172 -2.48 -12.56 -12.06
C LEU A 172 -2.78 -11.78 -10.77
N PRO A 173 -4.00 -11.30 -10.50
CA PRO A 173 -4.29 -10.58 -9.26
C PRO A 173 -4.06 -11.41 -8.00
N VAL A 174 -4.18 -12.73 -8.07
CA VAL A 174 -4.02 -13.62 -6.92
C VAL A 174 -2.55 -13.79 -6.54
N GLY A 175 -1.65 -13.79 -7.52
CA GLY A 175 -0.20 -13.94 -7.31
C GLY A 175 0.37 -15.27 -7.81
N PHE A 176 -0.36 -15.98 -8.68
CA PHE A 176 0.19 -17.17 -9.33
C PHE A 176 1.30 -16.80 -10.32
N LYS A 177 2.31 -17.67 -10.44
CA LYS A 177 3.37 -17.55 -11.42
C LYS A 177 2.79 -17.63 -12.82
N MET A 178 3.15 -16.68 -13.69
CA MET A 178 2.73 -16.66 -15.09
C MET A 178 3.86 -17.19 -15.97
N ASN A 179 3.53 -18.02 -17.00
CA ASN A 179 4.51 -18.51 -17.98
C ASN A 179 5.09 -17.36 -18.81
N SER A 180 4.22 -16.42 -19.21
CA SER A 180 4.57 -15.21 -19.94
C SER A 180 4.08 -13.99 -19.16
N MET A 181 4.84 -13.57 -18.15
CA MET A 181 4.46 -12.38 -17.39
C MET A 181 4.82 -11.12 -18.18
N PRO A 182 3.86 -10.25 -18.52
CA PRO A 182 4.22 -8.98 -19.11
C PRO A 182 5.08 -8.19 -18.10
N TYR A 183 6.11 -7.53 -18.57
CA TYR A 183 6.89 -6.62 -17.72
C TYR A 183 5.96 -5.56 -17.14
N MET A 184 5.91 -5.46 -15.82
CA MET A 184 5.12 -4.48 -15.10
C MET A 184 6.01 -3.70 -14.16
N ALA A 185 5.91 -2.38 -14.20
CA ALA A 185 6.74 -1.48 -13.40
C ALA A 185 6.43 -1.56 -11.89
N ASP A 186 5.19 -1.89 -11.52
CA ASP A 186 4.75 -1.96 -10.12
C ASP A 186 3.67 -3.05 -10.00
N TYR A 187 4.10 -4.29 -9.84
CA TYR A 187 3.19 -5.42 -9.64
C TYR A 187 3.11 -5.78 -8.16
N MET A 188 1.87 -5.85 -7.64
CA MET A 188 1.62 -6.29 -6.27
C MET A 188 0.39 -7.20 -6.22
N PRO A 189 0.57 -8.52 -6.04
CA PRO A 189 -0.54 -9.46 -5.98
C PRO A 189 -1.40 -9.29 -4.72
N LEU A 190 -2.59 -9.89 -4.73
CA LEU A 190 -3.49 -9.89 -3.59
C LEU A 190 -2.90 -10.71 -2.42
N LEU A 191 -2.27 -11.84 -2.70
CA LEU A 191 -1.61 -12.68 -1.70
C LEU A 191 -0.09 -12.46 -1.74
N PRO A 192 0.53 -12.27 -0.58
CA PRO A 192 0.05 -12.38 0.82
C PRO A 192 -0.63 -11.11 1.39
N TRP A 193 -0.69 -10.01 0.65
CA TRP A 193 -0.98 -8.67 1.17
C TRP A 193 -2.42 -8.49 1.66
N LEU A 194 -3.40 -9.24 1.13
CA LEU A 194 -4.75 -9.31 1.70
C LEU A 194 -4.72 -9.79 3.15
N GLY A 195 -3.84 -10.76 3.46
CA GLY A 195 -3.65 -11.24 4.83
C GLY A 195 -3.19 -10.13 5.76
N VAL A 196 -2.17 -9.38 5.36
CA VAL A 196 -1.64 -8.22 6.09
C VAL A 196 -2.71 -7.14 6.27
N PHE A 197 -3.49 -6.86 5.23
CA PHE A 197 -4.59 -5.90 5.28
C PHE A 197 -5.67 -6.32 6.29
N LEU A 198 -6.08 -7.59 6.29
CA LEU A 198 -7.08 -8.11 7.24
C LEU A 198 -6.57 -8.09 8.69
N ILE A 199 -5.30 -8.41 8.92
CA ILE A 199 -4.67 -8.24 10.25
C ILE A 199 -4.70 -6.77 10.66
N GLY A 200 -4.43 -5.85 9.74
CA GLY A 200 -4.60 -4.42 9.96
C GLY A 200 -6.04 -4.04 10.35
N CYS A 201 -7.05 -4.60 9.65
CA CYS A 201 -8.46 -4.40 10.02
C CYS A 201 -8.77 -4.93 11.42
N LEU A 202 -8.24 -6.10 11.80
CA LEU A 202 -8.40 -6.64 13.15
C LEU A 202 -7.80 -5.70 14.21
N ILE A 203 -6.57 -5.22 14.00
CA ILE A 203 -5.93 -4.23 14.87
C ILE A 203 -6.78 -2.95 14.97
N GLY A 204 -7.32 -2.47 13.85
CA GLY A 204 -8.21 -1.31 13.81
C GLY A 204 -9.48 -1.52 14.63
N ARG A 205 -10.10 -2.68 14.55
CA ARG A 205 -11.32 -3.03 15.30
C ARG A 205 -11.07 -3.21 16.80
N VAL A 206 -9.94 -3.76 17.19
CA VAL A 206 -9.64 -4.09 18.59
C VAL A 206 -8.94 -2.92 19.29
N CYS A 207 -7.85 -2.41 18.73
CA CYS A 207 -7.01 -1.42 19.38
C CYS A 207 -7.47 0.02 19.13
N TYR A 208 -8.07 0.30 17.97
CA TYR A 208 -8.50 1.63 17.56
C TYR A 208 -10.03 1.78 17.55
N SER A 209 -10.75 1.03 18.38
CA SER A 209 -12.22 1.05 18.45
C SER A 209 -12.78 2.46 18.69
N GLU A 210 -12.08 3.29 19.45
CA GLU A 210 -12.46 4.68 19.71
C GLU A 210 -11.98 5.67 18.62
N ARG A 211 -11.31 5.20 17.59
CA ARG A 211 -10.80 5.99 16.43
C ARG A 211 -9.93 7.17 16.85
N ARG A 212 -9.13 6.99 17.89
CA ARG A 212 -8.19 8.01 18.41
C ARG A 212 -6.78 7.44 18.52
N SER A 213 -5.80 8.32 18.68
CA SER A 213 -4.40 7.95 18.90
C SER A 213 -4.26 7.07 20.13
N LEU A 214 -3.46 6.02 20.02
CA LEU A 214 -3.00 5.18 21.14
C LEU A 214 -1.82 5.84 21.88
N LEU A 215 -1.13 6.77 21.23
CA LEU A 215 0.03 7.46 21.78
C LEU A 215 -0.39 8.76 22.47
N PRO A 216 0.37 9.22 23.49
CA PRO A 216 0.09 10.48 24.18
C PRO A 216 0.23 11.67 23.22
N ALA A 217 -0.39 12.79 23.62
CA ALA A 217 -0.30 14.03 22.86
C ALA A 217 1.17 14.46 22.69
N LYS A 218 1.53 14.81 21.45
CA LYS A 218 2.88 15.28 21.13
C LYS A 218 3.14 16.67 21.71
N ASN A 219 4.35 16.87 22.20
CA ASN A 219 4.86 18.20 22.49
C ASN A 219 5.11 19.02 21.20
N LYS A 220 5.37 20.32 21.32
CA LYS A 220 5.56 21.21 20.15
C LYS A 220 6.70 20.77 19.25
N THR A 221 7.82 20.31 19.83
CA THR A 221 9.00 19.86 19.10
C THR A 221 8.72 18.58 18.30
N ALA A 222 8.11 17.58 18.93
CA ALA A 222 7.73 16.34 18.27
C ALA A 222 6.74 16.59 17.11
N LYS A 223 5.77 17.52 17.30
CA LYS A 223 4.87 17.93 16.20
C LYS A 223 5.62 18.53 15.03
N ALA A 224 6.58 19.42 15.27
CA ALA A 224 7.35 20.07 14.20
C ALA A 224 8.17 19.04 13.40
N ILE A 225 8.81 18.09 14.07
CA ILE A 225 9.64 17.05 13.43
C ILE A 225 8.80 16.07 12.61
N THR A 226 7.65 15.64 13.12
CA THR A 226 6.85 14.61 12.47
C THR A 226 5.85 15.15 11.45
N ALA A 227 5.53 16.47 11.49
CA ALA A 227 4.51 17.08 10.63
C ALA A 227 4.74 16.86 9.12
N PRO A 228 5.98 16.96 8.56
CA PRO A 228 6.20 16.70 7.14
C PRO A 228 5.85 15.25 6.74
N VAL A 229 6.24 14.28 7.56
CA VAL A 229 5.97 12.86 7.30
C VAL A 229 4.47 12.58 7.42
N GLU A 230 3.80 13.13 8.42
CA GLU A 230 2.35 13.01 8.57
C GLU A 230 1.59 13.68 7.42
N PHE A 231 2.11 14.79 6.88
CA PHE A 231 1.53 15.44 5.70
C PHE A 231 1.57 14.49 4.49
N VAL A 232 2.70 13.84 4.25
CA VAL A 232 2.84 12.81 3.20
C VAL A 232 1.83 11.68 3.43
N GLY A 233 1.70 11.19 4.66
CA GLY A 233 0.74 10.13 5.01
C GLY A 233 -0.72 10.52 4.77
N ARG A 234 -1.08 11.76 5.06
CA ARG A 234 -2.44 12.28 4.80
C ARG A 234 -2.78 12.40 3.32
N HIS A 235 -1.79 12.70 2.49
CA HIS A 235 -1.95 12.89 1.05
C HIS A 235 -1.42 11.70 0.24
N SER A 236 -1.30 10.53 0.87
CA SER A 236 -0.62 9.35 0.33
C SER A 236 -1.11 8.91 -1.05
N LEU A 237 -2.41 9.00 -1.35
CA LEU A 237 -2.94 8.61 -2.67
C LEU A 237 -2.42 9.54 -3.78
N ILE A 238 -2.47 10.85 -3.57
CA ILE A 238 -2.01 11.81 -4.58
C ILE A 238 -0.50 11.69 -4.77
N ILE A 239 0.25 11.63 -3.66
CA ILE A 239 1.71 11.50 -3.70
C ILE A 239 2.10 10.19 -4.39
N TYR A 240 1.41 9.07 -4.09
CA TYR A 240 1.63 7.81 -4.78
C TYR A 240 1.39 7.91 -6.30
N LEU A 241 0.35 8.61 -6.74
CA LEU A 241 0.04 8.73 -8.17
C LEU A 241 1.05 9.59 -8.94
N VAL A 242 1.59 10.62 -8.30
CA VAL A 242 2.45 11.60 -8.99
C VAL A 242 3.95 11.36 -8.79
N HIS A 243 4.35 10.53 -7.81
CA HIS A 243 5.77 10.40 -7.46
C HIS A 243 6.62 9.89 -8.63
N GLN A 244 6.20 8.82 -9.29
CA GLN A 244 7.00 8.21 -10.37
C GLN A 244 7.18 9.13 -11.59
N PRO A 245 6.13 9.78 -12.14
CA PRO A 245 6.29 10.79 -13.18
C PRO A 245 7.22 11.94 -12.77
N ILE A 246 7.14 12.41 -11.52
CA ILE A 246 7.98 13.51 -11.02
C ILE A 246 9.43 13.04 -10.87
N VAL A 247 9.66 11.90 -10.21
CA VAL A 247 11.00 11.34 -10.02
C VAL A 247 11.67 11.08 -11.36
N TYR A 248 10.98 10.41 -12.28
CA TYR A 248 11.50 10.12 -13.62
C TYR A 248 11.82 11.39 -14.39
N GLY A 249 10.92 12.39 -14.35
CA GLY A 249 11.14 13.69 -15.00
C GLY A 249 12.35 14.44 -14.45
N ILE A 250 12.52 14.49 -13.13
CA ILE A 250 13.69 15.11 -12.48
C ILE A 250 14.97 14.38 -12.88
N MET A 251 14.99 13.06 -12.81
CA MET A 251 16.17 12.28 -13.17
C MET A 251 16.53 12.44 -14.65
N TYR A 252 15.54 12.41 -15.52
CA TYR A 252 15.77 12.66 -16.95
C TYR A 252 16.46 14.00 -17.20
N LEU A 253 16.00 15.09 -16.55
CA LEU A 253 16.62 16.40 -16.66
C LEU A 253 18.06 16.42 -16.13
N ILE A 254 18.30 15.81 -14.97
CA ILE A 254 19.65 15.74 -14.37
C ILE A 254 20.61 15.00 -15.29
N PHE A 255 20.24 13.80 -15.76
CA PHE A 255 21.12 12.99 -16.60
C PHE A 255 21.28 13.57 -18.02
N MET A 256 20.28 14.28 -18.53
CA MET A 256 20.40 15.03 -19.80
C MET A 256 21.42 16.17 -19.69
N LEU A 257 21.43 16.89 -18.55
CA LEU A 257 22.40 17.98 -18.31
C LEU A 257 23.82 17.43 -18.13
N ILE A 258 24.00 16.34 -17.39
CA ILE A 258 25.31 15.71 -17.18
C ILE A 258 25.92 15.18 -18.49
N ARG A 259 25.08 14.65 -19.39
CA ARG A 259 25.56 14.14 -20.70
C ARG A 259 25.91 15.23 -21.72
N ARG A 260 25.47 16.47 -21.49
CA ARG A 260 25.75 17.62 -22.36
C ARG A 260 26.93 18.47 -21.92
N GLY A 261 27.42 18.32 -20.70
CA GLY A 261 28.64 18.96 -20.19
C GLY A 261 29.84 18.01 -20.25
#